data_3e6f11ac15dfa6be8e3f9509d1de2ce9
#
_entry.id   3e6f11ac15dfa6be8e3f9509d1de2ce9
#
_cell.length_a   1.000
_cell.length_b   1.000
_cell.length_c   1.000
_cell.angle_alpha   90.00
_cell.angle_beta   90.00
_cell.angle_gamma   90.00
#
_symmetry.space_group_name_H-M   'P 1'
#
loop_
_entity.id
_entity.type
_entity.pdbx_description
1 polymer ?
#
loop_
_entity_poly.entity_id
_entity_poly.type
_entity_poly.pdbx_seq_one_letter_code
_entity_poly.pdbx_strand_id
1 'polypeptide(L)'
;SQKQPKLVEILREKDVRKFACGSRHVLALGSDGAVYSWGFGGDGQLGHGDLGIQTNPRLVKALHSEGVRDVCCGENHSVALTSGGDVFTWGEGAHGQLGLGDFRKQHTPRRVMELEGKMIVQITAGAYHTACIAEDHSVYCWGQGQSGRLGLGDEANTPTPTLVEGLTGCGIETVRAFGEHTMALTLPLETGAATDFDPRSRE
;
A
#
# COMPACT_ATOMS: atom_id res chain seq x y z
N SER A 1 20.56 21.27 4.92
CA SER A 1 19.12 21.17 5.17
C SER A 1 18.38 22.29 4.45
N GLN A 2 17.33 21.95 3.71
CA GLN A 2 16.48 22.90 3.02
C GLN A 2 15.58 23.60 4.07
N LYS A 3 15.67 24.94 4.17
CA LYS A 3 14.86 25.72 5.14
C LYS A 3 13.61 26.34 4.50
N GLN A 4 13.46 26.28 3.19
CA GLN A 4 12.33 26.84 2.45
C GLN A 4 11.81 25.82 1.43
N PRO A 5 10.51 25.81 1.10
CA PRO A 5 9.96 25.01 0.02
C PRO A 5 10.69 25.26 -1.29
N LYS A 6 10.94 24.21 -2.06
CA LYS A 6 11.56 24.28 -3.37
C LYS A 6 10.71 23.58 -4.41
N LEU A 7 10.50 24.21 -5.54
CA LEU A 7 9.80 23.61 -6.66
C LEU A 7 10.60 22.43 -7.23
N VAL A 8 9.91 21.33 -7.50
CA VAL A 8 10.47 20.15 -8.19
C VAL A 8 10.25 20.33 -9.69
N GLU A 9 11.16 21.06 -10.35
CA GLU A 9 11.03 21.50 -11.75
C GLU A 9 10.77 20.34 -12.74
N ILE A 10 11.37 19.17 -12.51
CA ILE A 10 11.20 17.98 -13.36
C ILE A 10 9.73 17.53 -13.43
N LEU A 11 8.93 17.81 -12.40
CA LEU A 11 7.51 17.43 -12.33
C LEU A 11 6.56 18.52 -12.80
N ARG A 12 7.07 19.71 -13.17
CA ARG A 12 6.25 20.88 -13.53
C ARG A 12 5.21 20.61 -14.61
N GLU A 13 5.58 19.81 -15.62
CA GLU A 13 4.72 19.49 -16.78
C GLU A 13 4.16 18.06 -16.72
N LYS A 14 4.22 17.41 -15.55
CA LYS A 14 3.82 16.00 -15.40
C LYS A 14 2.40 15.82 -14.85
N ASP A 15 1.68 16.93 -14.64
CA ASP A 15 0.31 16.92 -14.11
C ASP A 15 0.15 15.93 -12.94
N VAL A 16 0.98 16.15 -11.90
CA VAL A 16 1.02 15.26 -10.72
C VAL A 16 -0.25 15.44 -9.90
N ARG A 17 -1.00 14.35 -9.70
CA ARG A 17 -2.26 14.32 -8.96
C ARG A 17 -2.15 13.74 -7.56
N LYS A 18 -1.11 12.96 -7.28
CA LYS A 18 -0.91 12.32 -5.95
C LYS A 18 0.56 12.18 -5.61
N PHE A 19 0.87 12.35 -4.32
CA PHE A 19 2.16 12.00 -3.72
C PHE A 19 1.96 10.97 -2.63
N ALA A 20 2.95 10.10 -2.44
CA ALA A 20 3.07 9.21 -1.30
C ALA A 20 4.51 9.30 -0.77
N CYS A 21 4.66 9.40 0.55
CA CYS A 21 5.95 9.53 1.20
C CYS A 21 6.19 8.34 2.13
N GLY A 22 7.31 7.65 1.95
CA GLY A 22 7.88 6.75 2.94
C GLY A 22 8.81 7.50 3.90
N SER A 23 9.61 6.77 4.67
CA SER A 23 10.54 7.40 5.62
C SER A 23 11.62 8.22 4.90
N ARG A 24 12.12 7.75 3.76
CA ARG A 24 13.23 8.39 3.02
C ARG A 24 13.08 8.35 1.51
N HIS A 25 11.87 8.05 1.00
CA HIS A 25 11.57 8.06 -0.43
C HIS A 25 10.19 8.67 -0.70
N VAL A 26 9.98 9.06 -1.92
CA VAL A 26 8.74 9.68 -2.38
C VAL A 26 8.32 9.04 -3.70
N LEU A 27 7.01 8.82 -3.85
CA LEU A 27 6.37 8.52 -5.12
C LEU A 27 5.50 9.70 -5.54
N ALA A 28 5.49 10.01 -6.84
CA ALA A 28 4.56 10.94 -7.46
C ALA A 28 3.84 10.24 -8.61
N LEU A 29 2.53 10.41 -8.67
CA LEU A 29 1.66 9.84 -9.70
C LEU A 29 1.12 10.96 -10.59
N GLY A 30 1.41 10.89 -11.88
CA GLY A 30 0.86 11.77 -12.90
C GLY A 30 -0.58 11.37 -13.28
N SER A 31 -1.33 12.29 -13.87
CA SER A 31 -2.70 12.02 -14.38
C SER A 31 -2.72 11.00 -15.51
N ASP A 32 -1.62 10.83 -16.23
CA ASP A 32 -1.38 9.83 -17.26
C ASP A 32 -1.05 8.43 -16.72
N GLY A 33 -1.02 8.25 -15.38
CA GLY A 33 -0.64 7.00 -14.73
C GLY A 33 0.88 6.79 -14.59
N ALA A 34 1.71 7.75 -15.01
CA ALA A 34 3.15 7.67 -14.84
C ALA A 34 3.54 7.80 -13.36
N VAL A 35 4.35 6.86 -12.85
CA VAL A 35 4.88 6.88 -11.49
C VAL A 35 6.33 7.32 -11.51
N TYR A 36 6.65 8.33 -10.71
CA TYR A 36 8.01 8.82 -10.49
C TYR A 36 8.43 8.54 -9.04
N SER A 37 9.69 8.20 -8.83
CA SER A 37 10.24 7.96 -7.49
C SER A 37 11.60 8.63 -7.32
N TRP A 38 11.89 9.05 -6.08
CA TRP A 38 13.21 9.60 -5.69
C TRP A 38 13.42 9.46 -4.18
N GLY A 39 14.65 9.74 -3.73
CA GLY A 39 15.09 9.60 -2.36
C GLY A 39 16.02 8.42 -2.18
N PHE A 40 15.97 7.77 -1.04
CA PHE A 40 16.79 6.61 -0.69
C PHE A 40 16.28 5.35 -1.40
N GLY A 41 17.20 4.58 -1.98
CA GLY A 41 16.89 3.37 -2.76
C GLY A 41 17.51 2.08 -2.22
N GLY A 42 18.17 2.11 -1.02
CA GLY A 42 18.97 0.99 -0.51
C GLY A 42 18.23 -0.34 -0.29
N ASP A 43 16.89 -0.31 -0.22
CA ASP A 43 16.06 -1.50 -0.13
C ASP A 43 15.29 -1.79 -1.42
N GLY A 44 15.56 -1.03 -2.49
CA GLY A 44 14.88 -1.17 -3.77
C GLY A 44 13.55 -0.40 -3.86
N GLN A 45 13.16 0.37 -2.84
CA GLN A 45 11.87 1.07 -2.74
C GLN A 45 11.61 2.08 -3.85
N LEU A 46 12.64 2.46 -4.62
CA LEU A 46 12.49 3.32 -5.80
C LEU A 46 11.99 2.58 -7.05
N GLY A 47 12.16 1.25 -7.12
CA GLY A 47 11.64 0.43 -8.22
C GLY A 47 12.42 0.54 -9.53
N HIS A 48 13.67 1.02 -9.51
CA HIS A 48 14.49 1.23 -10.71
C HIS A 48 15.36 0.05 -11.12
N GLY A 49 15.35 -1.04 -10.33
CA GLY A 49 16.21 -2.20 -10.52
C GLY A 49 17.60 -2.05 -9.91
N ASP A 50 17.89 -0.92 -9.31
CA ASP A 50 19.14 -0.62 -8.60
C ASP A 50 18.87 -0.21 -7.13
N LEU A 51 19.92 -0.03 -6.35
CA LEU A 51 19.88 0.38 -4.93
C LEU A 51 20.40 1.81 -4.71
N GLY A 52 20.50 2.58 -5.78
CA GLY A 52 21.04 3.93 -5.76
C GLY A 52 20.11 4.95 -5.12
N ILE A 53 20.70 6.01 -4.57
CA ILE A 53 19.96 7.21 -4.17
C ILE A 53 19.61 8.00 -5.43
N GLN A 54 18.35 8.42 -5.54
CA GLN A 54 17.89 9.32 -6.60
C GLN A 54 17.59 10.69 -6.00
N THR A 55 18.34 11.72 -6.39
CA THR A 55 18.12 13.09 -5.89
C THR A 55 17.00 13.82 -6.62
N ASN A 56 16.63 13.34 -7.79
CA ASN A 56 15.57 13.90 -8.63
C ASN A 56 14.53 12.83 -8.99
N PRO A 57 13.27 13.22 -9.24
CA PRO A 57 12.25 12.31 -9.72
C PRO A 57 12.69 11.56 -10.97
N ARG A 58 12.60 10.22 -10.93
CA ARG A 58 12.89 9.32 -12.04
C ARG A 58 11.68 8.44 -12.32
N LEU A 59 11.30 8.27 -13.59
CA LEU A 59 10.19 7.42 -14.01
C LEU A 59 10.44 5.95 -13.62
N VAL A 60 9.47 5.33 -12.96
CA VAL A 60 9.45 3.88 -12.67
C VAL A 60 9.01 3.14 -13.92
N LYS A 61 9.98 2.80 -14.78
CA LYS A 61 9.72 2.25 -16.12
C LYS A 61 8.89 0.97 -16.12
N ALA A 62 9.03 0.14 -15.07
CA ALA A 62 8.30 -1.12 -14.96
C ALA A 62 6.78 -0.94 -14.77
N LEU A 63 6.32 0.26 -14.40
CA LEU A 63 4.89 0.60 -14.29
C LEU A 63 4.38 1.41 -15.47
N HIS A 64 5.25 1.70 -16.44
CA HIS A 64 4.82 2.44 -17.63
C HIS A 64 3.83 1.59 -18.43
N SER A 65 2.67 2.13 -18.73
CA SER A 65 1.56 1.44 -19.43
C SER A 65 0.71 0.48 -18.57
N GLU A 66 0.99 0.33 -17.26
CA GLU A 66 0.14 -0.49 -16.36
C GLU A 66 -1.16 0.22 -15.93
N GLY A 67 -1.33 1.50 -16.30
CA GLY A 67 -2.54 2.26 -15.95
C GLY A 67 -2.66 2.50 -14.45
N VAL A 68 -1.58 2.89 -13.78
CA VAL A 68 -1.59 3.15 -12.35
C VAL A 68 -2.54 4.29 -12.00
N ARG A 69 -3.44 4.05 -11.06
CA ARG A 69 -4.42 5.02 -10.57
C ARG A 69 -4.19 5.47 -9.12
N ASP A 70 -3.42 4.70 -8.35
CA ASP A 70 -3.11 5.02 -6.95
C ASP A 70 -1.74 4.52 -6.53
N VAL A 71 -1.12 5.21 -5.55
CA VAL A 71 0.16 4.83 -4.96
C VAL A 71 0.14 5.10 -3.46
N CYS A 72 0.82 4.25 -2.67
CA CYS A 72 1.12 4.50 -1.27
C CYS A 72 2.52 3.99 -0.91
N CYS A 73 3.04 4.45 0.22
CA CYS A 73 4.36 4.06 0.73
C CYS A 73 4.23 3.61 2.17
N GLY A 74 4.92 2.53 2.51
CA GLY A 74 5.30 2.24 3.88
C GLY A 74 6.65 2.88 4.22
N GLU A 75 7.33 2.40 5.25
CA GLU A 75 8.61 2.97 5.66
C GLU A 75 9.66 2.81 4.56
N ASN A 76 9.88 1.59 4.07
CA ASN A 76 10.85 1.26 3.04
C ASN A 76 10.26 0.40 1.90
N HIS A 77 8.94 0.38 1.73
CA HIS A 77 8.30 -0.29 0.60
C HIS A 77 7.30 0.63 -0.09
N SER A 78 6.97 0.29 -1.30
CA SER A 78 6.11 1.05 -2.19
C SER A 78 5.02 0.15 -2.76
N VAL A 79 3.85 0.70 -2.96
CA VAL A 79 2.67 0.00 -3.50
C VAL A 79 2.02 0.86 -4.58
N ALA A 80 1.59 0.22 -5.65
CA ALA A 80 0.80 0.85 -6.72
C ALA A 80 -0.43 0.01 -7.02
N LEU A 81 -1.54 0.69 -7.33
CA LEU A 81 -2.80 0.10 -7.75
C LEU A 81 -3.12 0.57 -9.17
N THR A 82 -3.45 -0.37 -10.05
CA THR A 82 -3.87 -0.06 -11.42
C THR A 82 -5.38 0.17 -11.53
N SER A 83 -5.82 0.73 -12.64
CA SER A 83 -7.25 0.88 -12.96
C SER A 83 -7.95 -0.46 -13.14
N GLY A 84 -7.20 -1.52 -13.48
CA GLY A 84 -7.70 -2.89 -13.57
C GLY A 84 -7.80 -3.63 -12.23
N GLY A 85 -7.43 -2.99 -11.10
CA GLY A 85 -7.47 -3.61 -9.79
C GLY A 85 -6.21 -4.41 -9.42
N ASP A 86 -5.18 -4.41 -10.26
CA ASP A 86 -3.92 -5.08 -9.96
C ASP A 86 -3.08 -4.28 -8.96
N VAL A 87 -2.47 -4.99 -8.01
CA VAL A 87 -1.57 -4.41 -7.02
C VAL A 87 -0.13 -4.79 -7.33
N PHE A 88 0.74 -3.80 -7.35
CA PHE A 88 2.19 -3.97 -7.48
C PHE A 88 2.88 -3.52 -6.21
N THR A 89 3.89 -4.27 -5.77
CA THR A 89 4.69 -3.97 -4.58
C THR A 89 6.18 -4.08 -4.88
N TRP A 90 6.99 -3.28 -4.19
CA TRP A 90 8.46 -3.34 -4.28
C TRP A 90 9.11 -2.65 -3.08
N GLY A 91 10.41 -2.86 -2.91
CA GLY A 91 11.18 -2.35 -1.80
C GLY A 91 11.52 -3.44 -0.78
N GLU A 92 11.54 -3.08 0.50
CA GLU A 92 11.82 -3.98 1.60
C GLU A 92 10.73 -5.05 1.74
N GLY A 93 11.16 -6.32 1.97
CA GLY A 93 10.27 -7.46 2.11
C GLY A 93 10.46 -8.27 3.40
N ALA A 94 11.38 -7.86 4.29
CA ALA A 94 11.83 -8.67 5.44
C ALA A 94 10.71 -9.07 6.43
N HIS A 95 9.57 -8.39 6.41
CA HIS A 95 8.40 -8.72 7.21
C HIS A 95 7.24 -9.32 6.39
N GLY A 96 7.46 -9.56 5.08
CA GLY A 96 6.41 -10.04 4.17
C GLY A 96 5.50 -8.94 3.62
N GLN A 97 5.81 -7.65 3.87
CA GLN A 97 4.99 -6.48 3.50
C GLN A 97 4.76 -6.33 2.00
N LEU A 98 5.50 -7.06 1.15
CA LEU A 98 5.30 -7.07 -0.29
C LEU A 98 4.17 -8.01 -0.74
N GLY A 99 3.78 -9.00 0.07
CA GLY A 99 2.67 -9.90 -0.27
C GLY A 99 2.99 -10.89 -1.40
N LEU A 100 4.28 -11.21 -1.64
CA LEU A 100 4.75 -12.02 -2.77
C LEU A 100 5.02 -13.49 -2.41
N GLY A 101 4.59 -13.92 -1.20
CA GLY A 101 4.79 -15.28 -0.71
C GLY A 101 6.15 -15.53 -0.08
N ASP A 102 7.01 -14.51 -0.01
CA ASP A 102 8.34 -14.61 0.59
C ASP A 102 8.73 -13.35 1.40
N PHE A 103 9.92 -13.34 1.97
CA PHE A 103 10.48 -12.25 2.78
C PHE A 103 11.63 -11.52 2.07
N ARG A 104 11.67 -11.57 0.74
CA ARG A 104 12.75 -10.99 -0.05
C ARG A 104 12.40 -9.57 -0.48
N LYS A 105 13.41 -8.69 -0.50
CA LYS A 105 13.25 -7.38 -1.11
C LYS A 105 13.14 -7.48 -2.63
N GLN A 106 12.41 -6.54 -3.22
CA GLN A 106 12.24 -6.42 -4.67
C GLN A 106 12.72 -5.05 -5.14
N HIS A 107 13.62 -5.03 -6.11
CA HIS A 107 14.19 -3.79 -6.63
C HIS A 107 13.37 -3.17 -7.77
N THR A 108 12.36 -3.90 -8.24
CA THR A 108 11.42 -3.47 -9.27
C THR A 108 10.00 -3.84 -8.85
N PRO A 109 8.97 -3.09 -9.27
CA PRO A 109 7.58 -3.44 -9.05
C PRO A 109 7.26 -4.89 -9.45
N ARG A 110 6.57 -5.62 -8.56
CA ARG A 110 6.08 -6.98 -8.77
C ARG A 110 4.60 -7.05 -8.51
N ARG A 111 3.85 -7.68 -9.42
CA ARG A 111 2.42 -7.91 -9.25
C ARG A 111 2.18 -8.92 -8.14
N VAL A 112 1.23 -8.61 -7.27
CA VAL A 112 0.81 -9.49 -6.16
C VAL A 112 -0.20 -10.50 -6.72
N MET A 113 0.28 -11.68 -7.07
CA MET A 113 -0.50 -12.72 -7.78
C MET A 113 -1.62 -13.32 -6.91
N GLU A 114 -1.47 -13.33 -5.59
CA GLU A 114 -2.50 -13.81 -4.64
C GLU A 114 -3.79 -12.97 -4.66
N LEU A 115 -3.73 -11.76 -5.26
CA LEU A 115 -4.88 -10.89 -5.47
C LEU A 115 -5.47 -11.03 -6.89
N GLU A 116 -4.96 -11.93 -7.72
CA GLU A 116 -5.49 -12.15 -9.07
C GLU A 116 -6.98 -12.53 -9.03
N GLY A 117 -7.77 -11.94 -9.94
CA GLY A 117 -9.22 -12.10 -9.97
C GLY A 117 -10.00 -11.30 -8.94
N LYS A 118 -9.31 -10.54 -8.07
CA LYS A 118 -9.94 -9.60 -7.12
C LYS A 118 -9.81 -8.18 -7.68
N MET A 119 -10.93 -7.49 -7.80
CA MET A 119 -10.93 -6.07 -8.16
C MET A 119 -10.56 -5.25 -6.93
N ILE A 120 -9.27 -4.93 -6.76
CA ILE A 120 -8.84 -4.07 -5.65
C ILE A 120 -9.22 -2.62 -5.97
N VAL A 121 -9.88 -1.97 -5.00
CA VAL A 121 -10.36 -0.59 -5.14
C VAL A 121 -9.59 0.42 -4.30
N GLN A 122 -8.90 -0.03 -3.26
CA GLN A 122 -8.10 0.82 -2.39
C GLN A 122 -6.87 0.08 -1.88
N ILE A 123 -5.75 0.81 -1.73
CA ILE A 123 -4.51 0.36 -1.11
C ILE A 123 -4.08 1.31 0.00
N THR A 124 -3.39 0.77 0.99
CA THR A 124 -2.75 1.54 2.07
C THR A 124 -1.54 0.79 2.60
N ALA A 125 -0.57 1.51 3.14
CA ALA A 125 0.61 0.92 3.75
C ALA A 125 0.91 1.58 5.09
N GLY A 126 1.15 0.75 6.12
CA GLY A 126 1.77 1.16 7.36
C GLY A 126 3.30 1.06 7.27
N ALA A 127 4.00 1.12 8.40
CA ALA A 127 5.47 1.06 8.38
C ALA A 127 5.97 -0.22 7.70
N TYR A 128 5.48 -1.39 8.14
CA TYR A 128 5.94 -2.72 7.71
C TYR A 128 4.80 -3.66 7.33
N HIS A 129 3.63 -3.13 6.99
CA HIS A 129 2.48 -3.91 6.55
C HIS A 129 1.72 -3.18 5.45
N THR A 130 0.92 -3.92 4.74
CA THR A 130 0.10 -3.43 3.63
C THR A 130 -1.32 -3.94 3.81
N ALA A 131 -2.30 -3.14 3.43
CA ALA A 131 -3.70 -3.53 3.41
C ALA A 131 -4.39 -3.04 2.13
N CYS A 132 -5.43 -3.73 1.71
CA CYS A 132 -6.26 -3.31 0.59
C CYS A 132 -7.72 -3.70 0.82
N ILE A 133 -8.61 -3.05 0.06
CA ILE A 133 -10.03 -3.41 -0.04
C ILE A 133 -10.32 -3.82 -1.48
N ALA A 134 -11.03 -4.91 -1.64
CA ALA A 134 -11.63 -5.32 -2.90
C ALA A 134 -13.02 -4.69 -3.10
N GLU A 135 -13.52 -4.73 -4.33
CA GLU A 135 -14.84 -4.17 -4.70
C GLU A 135 -16.01 -4.81 -3.93
N ASP A 136 -15.85 -6.05 -3.49
CA ASP A 136 -16.79 -6.78 -2.64
C ASP A 136 -16.70 -6.42 -1.15
N HIS A 137 -15.98 -5.36 -0.80
CA HIS A 137 -15.71 -4.88 0.55
C HIS A 137 -14.83 -5.82 1.40
N SER A 138 -14.25 -6.86 0.82
CA SER A 138 -13.28 -7.73 1.49
C SER A 138 -11.98 -6.97 1.77
N VAL A 139 -11.50 -7.07 3.01
CA VAL A 139 -10.24 -6.45 3.46
C VAL A 139 -9.14 -7.51 3.51
N TYR A 140 -8.01 -7.23 2.91
CA TYR A 140 -6.82 -8.07 2.97
C TYR A 140 -5.68 -7.31 3.63
N CYS A 141 -4.97 -7.98 4.54
CA CYS A 141 -3.78 -7.46 5.22
C CYS A 141 -2.62 -8.45 5.11
N TRP A 142 -1.39 -7.91 5.06
CA TRP A 142 -0.16 -8.72 5.05
C TRP A 142 1.04 -7.89 5.49
N GLY A 143 2.13 -8.56 5.84
CA GLY A 143 3.35 -7.95 6.35
C GLY A 143 3.59 -8.30 7.81
N GLN A 144 4.10 -7.35 8.59
CA GLN A 144 4.39 -7.52 10.00
C GLN A 144 3.10 -7.63 10.82
N GLY A 145 2.97 -8.74 11.59
CA GLY A 145 1.78 -9.02 12.41
C GLY A 145 1.87 -8.52 13.86
N GLN A 146 3.05 -8.09 14.31
CA GLN A 146 3.28 -7.63 15.68
C GLN A 146 2.22 -6.63 16.15
N SER A 147 1.80 -6.74 17.41
CA SER A 147 0.75 -5.91 18.02
C SER A 147 -0.62 -6.03 17.35
N GLY A 148 -0.88 -7.14 16.63
CA GLY A 148 -2.16 -7.42 16.00
C GLY A 148 -2.54 -6.50 14.83
N ARG A 149 -1.58 -5.75 14.27
CA ARG A 149 -1.83 -4.72 13.23
C ARG A 149 -2.47 -5.25 11.93
N LEU A 150 -2.39 -6.56 11.68
CA LEU A 150 -3.03 -7.19 10.52
C LEU A 150 -4.50 -7.56 10.76
N GLY A 151 -4.94 -7.65 12.02
CA GLY A 151 -6.31 -8.04 12.36
C GLY A 151 -6.63 -9.52 12.07
N LEU A 152 -5.61 -10.39 12.00
CA LEU A 152 -5.76 -11.82 11.64
C LEU A 152 -5.96 -12.75 12.85
N GLY A 153 -6.02 -12.20 14.07
CA GLY A 153 -6.21 -12.98 15.30
C GLY A 153 -4.91 -13.45 15.95
N ASP A 154 -3.77 -13.16 15.35
CA ASP A 154 -2.42 -13.44 15.89
C ASP A 154 -1.45 -12.29 15.62
N GLU A 155 -0.17 -12.49 15.96
CA GLU A 155 0.91 -11.53 15.72
C GLU A 155 1.96 -12.03 14.71
N ALA A 156 1.63 -13.08 13.95
CA ALA A 156 2.55 -13.65 12.98
C ALA A 156 2.74 -12.74 11.76
N ASN A 157 3.97 -12.72 11.22
CA ASN A 157 4.23 -12.07 9.95
C ASN A 157 3.64 -12.90 8.81
N THR A 158 2.94 -12.25 7.90
CA THR A 158 2.22 -12.92 6.81
C THR A 158 2.75 -12.40 5.47
N PRO A 159 3.46 -13.22 4.67
CA PRO A 159 4.05 -12.79 3.41
C PRO A 159 3.07 -12.80 2.23
N THR A 160 1.81 -13.15 2.45
CA THR A 160 0.74 -13.18 1.44
C THR A 160 -0.47 -12.38 1.88
N PRO A 161 -1.20 -11.73 0.95
CA PRO A 161 -2.48 -11.11 1.26
C PRO A 161 -3.44 -12.10 1.91
N THR A 162 -3.86 -11.80 3.13
CA THR A 162 -4.75 -12.67 3.92
C THR A 162 -6.02 -11.93 4.25
N LEU A 163 -7.18 -12.57 4.03
CA LEU A 163 -8.50 -12.02 4.33
C LEU A 163 -8.64 -11.76 5.84
N VAL A 164 -9.07 -10.57 6.20
CA VAL A 164 -9.42 -10.22 7.57
C VAL A 164 -10.86 -10.69 7.84
N GLU A 165 -10.99 -11.96 8.24
CA GLU A 165 -12.30 -12.62 8.42
C GLU A 165 -13.23 -11.86 9.37
N GLY A 166 -12.69 -11.25 10.43
CA GLY A 166 -13.45 -10.47 11.39
C GLY A 166 -14.14 -9.23 10.83
N LEU A 167 -13.80 -8.81 9.60
CA LEU A 167 -14.43 -7.69 8.90
C LEU A 167 -15.38 -8.15 7.78
N THR A 168 -15.54 -9.45 7.56
CA THR A 168 -16.41 -9.98 6.51
C THR A 168 -17.87 -9.62 6.78
N GLY A 169 -18.54 -9.07 5.77
CA GLY A 169 -19.94 -8.64 5.88
C GLY A 169 -20.17 -7.33 6.63
N CYS A 170 -19.11 -6.66 7.11
CA CYS A 170 -19.22 -5.38 7.81
C CYS A 170 -19.39 -4.16 6.88
N GLY A 171 -19.36 -4.34 5.56
CA GLY A 171 -19.51 -3.23 4.60
C GLY A 171 -18.36 -2.22 4.73
N ILE A 172 -17.11 -2.67 4.78
CA ILE A 172 -15.95 -1.80 4.93
C ILE A 172 -15.77 -0.95 3.68
N GLU A 173 -15.77 0.36 3.81
CA GLU A 173 -15.56 1.29 2.71
C GLU A 173 -14.15 1.85 2.62
N THR A 174 -13.49 1.95 3.75
CA THR A 174 -12.15 2.54 3.81
C THR A 174 -11.29 1.79 4.80
N VAL A 175 -10.07 1.48 4.39
CA VAL A 175 -8.99 1.03 5.27
C VAL A 175 -7.84 2.03 5.22
N ARG A 176 -7.23 2.31 6.37
CA ARG A 176 -6.04 3.14 6.50
C ARG A 176 -5.03 2.45 7.39
N ALA A 177 -3.82 2.30 6.89
CA ALA A 177 -2.66 1.87 7.65
C ALA A 177 -1.72 3.06 7.83
N PHE A 178 -1.19 3.23 9.03
CA PHE A 178 -0.20 4.25 9.34
C PHE A 178 0.66 3.78 10.52
N GLY A 179 1.98 3.93 10.40
CA GLY A 179 2.89 3.44 11.44
C GLY A 179 2.64 1.97 11.73
N GLU A 180 2.17 1.66 12.92
CA GLU A 180 1.94 0.30 13.41
C GLU A 180 0.45 -0.06 13.56
N HIS A 181 -0.46 0.73 12.98
CA HIS A 181 -1.91 0.58 13.16
C HIS A 181 -2.62 0.42 11.82
N THR A 182 -3.72 -0.32 11.84
CA THR A 182 -4.70 -0.39 10.76
C THR A 182 -6.07 -0.01 11.32
N MET A 183 -6.80 0.81 10.59
CA MET A 183 -8.18 1.20 10.89
C MET A 183 -9.06 0.91 9.70
N ALA A 184 -10.26 0.42 9.95
CA ALA A 184 -11.30 0.22 8.96
C ALA A 184 -12.53 1.07 9.31
N LEU A 185 -13.19 1.62 8.30
CA LEU A 185 -14.39 2.42 8.44
C LEU A 185 -15.50 1.77 7.62
N THR A 186 -16.66 1.61 8.26
CA THR A 186 -17.91 1.20 7.60
C THR A 186 -18.76 2.43 7.25
N LEU A 187 -19.67 2.29 6.31
CA LEU A 187 -20.80 3.23 6.23
C LEU A 187 -21.59 3.27 7.55
N PRO A 188 -22.19 4.42 7.90
CA PRO A 188 -23.22 4.43 8.93
C PRO A 188 -24.29 3.43 8.52
N LEU A 189 -24.60 2.47 9.39
CA LEU A 189 -25.77 1.62 9.20
C LEU A 189 -26.98 2.56 9.05
N GLU A 190 -27.72 2.46 7.95
CA GLU A 190 -29.02 3.12 7.88
C GLU A 190 -29.79 2.66 9.12
N THR A 191 -30.24 3.63 9.93
CA THR A 191 -30.86 3.39 11.24
C THR A 191 -32.16 2.61 11.08
N GLY A 192 -32.07 1.28 11.02
CA GLY A 192 -33.18 0.35 10.87
C GLY A 192 -32.98 -0.99 11.58
N ALA A 193 -31.74 -1.34 11.95
CA ALA A 193 -31.45 -2.52 12.76
C ALA A 193 -30.19 -2.26 13.59
N ALA A 194 -30.34 -1.81 14.82
CA ALA A 194 -29.27 -1.85 15.80
C ALA A 194 -28.93 -3.31 16.07
N THR A 195 -27.92 -3.84 15.41
CA THR A 195 -27.23 -5.04 15.90
C THR A 195 -26.19 -4.55 16.89
N ASP A 196 -26.43 -4.77 18.17
CA ASP A 196 -25.48 -4.54 19.25
C ASP A 196 -24.20 -5.32 18.94
N PHE A 197 -23.22 -4.66 18.39
CA PHE A 197 -21.87 -5.19 18.33
C PHE A 197 -21.27 -5.08 19.73
N ASP A 198 -21.31 -6.15 20.50
CA ASP A 198 -20.56 -6.24 21.77
C ASP A 198 -19.14 -6.76 21.48
N PRO A 199 -18.11 -5.88 21.56
CA PRO A 199 -16.73 -6.27 21.35
C PRO A 199 -16.20 -7.23 22.44
N ARG A 200 -16.98 -7.55 23.47
CA ARG A 200 -16.61 -8.39 24.62
C ARG A 200 -17.15 -9.81 24.59
N SER A 201 -17.81 -10.23 23.51
CA SER A 201 -18.46 -11.55 23.45
C SER A 201 -17.59 -12.70 22.97
N ARG A 202 -16.25 -12.55 22.97
CA ARG A 202 -15.32 -13.67 22.72
C ARG A 202 -14.19 -13.61 23.77
N GLU A 203 -14.43 -14.20 24.93
CA GLU A 203 -13.43 -14.84 25.77
C GLU A 203 -13.21 -16.27 25.34
#